data_dc85bd3119ee0b6c876eb3ca5731a04c
#
_entry.id   dc85bd3119ee0b6c876eb3ca5731a04c
#
_cell.length_a   1.000
_cell.length_b   1.000
_cell.length_c   1.000
_cell.angle_alpha   90.00
_cell.angle_beta   90.00
_cell.angle_gamma   90.00
#
_symmetry.space_group_name_H-M   'P 1'
#
loop_
_entity.id
_entity.type
_entity.pdbx_description
1 polymer ?
#
loop_
_entity_poly.entity_id
_entity_poly.type
_entity_poly.pdbx_seq_one_letter_code
_entity_poly.pdbx_strand_id
1 'polypeptide(L)'
;MKRIIDQIYRVAIYLRLSKDDGDFSFSDGGKTESNSIQNQRELLHAYLAKHPEMELYGEYKDDGRTGTNFDRPDFQRMMEDVRKGAINCIIVKDLSRFGRDYIECGKYIEKIFPQLGVRFISVNDGYDTAASSSTDSLVIPFKNLINDSYSRDISIKVRTNLEVKRRQGEFISNFAVYGYCKDPADKNHLIVDEYAADVVQNIFKWKIEGLSPNSIAVRLNKLGILSPMEYKRSHGSRYSTKFKKNTIAEWSHVAVRRILQNEVYTGVLVQGKRTTPNYKTKKFVYRNEDEWVRVEGTHEAI
;
A
#
# COMPACT_ATOMS: atom_id res chain seq x y z
N MET A 1 20.38 -24.76 40.40
CA MET A 1 20.37 -25.56 39.17
C MET A 1 19.13 -26.43 39.13
N LYS A 2 18.07 -26.01 38.44
CA LYS A 2 16.93 -26.89 38.13
C LYS A 2 17.39 -27.80 37.00
N ARG A 3 17.39 -29.13 37.25
CA ARG A 3 17.56 -30.13 36.19
C ARG A 3 16.50 -29.87 35.13
N ILE A 4 16.93 -29.67 33.90
CA ILE A 4 16.07 -29.73 32.71
C ILE A 4 15.64 -31.20 32.66
N ILE A 5 14.41 -31.47 33.12
CA ILE A 5 13.74 -32.74 32.88
C ILE A 5 13.56 -32.79 31.37
N ASP A 6 14.01 -33.86 30.70
CA ASP A 6 13.86 -34.10 29.28
C ASP A 6 12.36 -34.01 28.90
N GLN A 7 11.94 -32.83 28.44
CA GLN A 7 10.58 -32.62 28.02
C GLN A 7 10.45 -33.21 26.62
N ILE A 8 9.86 -34.40 26.53
CA ILE A 8 9.54 -34.99 25.23
C ILE A 8 8.43 -34.15 24.57
N TYR A 9 8.73 -33.65 23.36
CA TYR A 9 7.77 -32.92 22.54
C TYR A 9 6.94 -33.89 21.70
N ARG A 10 5.62 -33.90 21.88
CA ARG A 10 4.66 -34.61 21.03
C ARG A 10 4.31 -33.72 19.85
N VAL A 11 4.86 -34.07 18.69
CA VAL A 11 4.95 -33.20 17.52
C VAL A 11 3.82 -33.48 16.54
N ALA A 12 3.14 -32.43 16.12
CA ALA A 12 2.29 -32.44 14.92
C ALA A 12 3.10 -31.91 13.72
N ILE A 13 3.15 -32.67 12.64
CA ILE A 13 3.57 -32.20 11.33
C ILE A 13 2.36 -31.60 10.63
N TYR A 14 2.46 -30.32 10.20
CA TYR A 14 1.43 -29.71 9.40
C TYR A 14 1.91 -29.41 7.98
N LEU A 15 1.15 -29.94 7.00
CA LEU A 15 1.44 -29.90 5.56
C LEU A 15 0.33 -29.16 4.82
N ARG A 16 0.69 -28.26 3.89
CA ARG A 16 -0.30 -27.54 3.09
C ARG A 16 0.17 -27.30 1.65
N LEU A 17 -0.73 -27.53 0.70
CA LEU A 17 -0.59 -27.13 -0.69
C LEU A 17 -1.70 -26.16 -1.09
N SER A 18 -1.37 -25.12 -1.84
CA SER A 18 -2.33 -24.19 -2.44
C SER A 18 -2.64 -24.61 -3.88
N LYS A 19 -3.88 -24.37 -4.32
CA LYS A 19 -4.27 -24.53 -5.74
C LYS A 19 -3.43 -23.67 -6.70
N ASP A 20 -2.86 -22.57 -6.19
CA ASP A 20 -2.06 -21.64 -6.98
C ASP A 20 -0.59 -22.08 -7.15
N ASP A 21 -0.14 -23.12 -6.43
CA ASP A 21 1.25 -23.60 -6.48
C ASP A 21 1.52 -24.56 -7.67
N GLY A 22 0.67 -24.55 -8.71
CA GLY A 22 0.99 -24.97 -10.09
C GLY A 22 1.26 -26.46 -10.36
N ASP A 23 1.24 -27.34 -9.37
CA ASP A 23 1.57 -28.76 -9.53
C ASP A 23 0.37 -29.69 -9.83
N PHE A 24 -0.75 -29.12 -10.28
CA PHE A 24 -1.83 -29.91 -10.86
C PHE A 24 -1.60 -30.15 -12.36
N SER A 25 -0.60 -30.93 -12.72
CA SER A 25 -0.60 -31.61 -14.00
C SER A 25 -1.63 -32.74 -13.93
N PHE A 26 -2.79 -32.53 -14.55
CA PHE A 26 -3.73 -33.56 -14.89
C PHE A 26 -3.10 -34.42 -15.98
N SER A 27 -2.17 -35.28 -15.64
CA SER A 27 -1.70 -36.34 -16.51
C SER A 27 -1.11 -37.45 -15.66
N ASP A 28 -1.88 -38.51 -15.71
CA ASP A 28 -1.47 -39.89 -15.51
C ASP A 28 -1.49 -40.49 -14.10
N GLY A 29 -2.42 -41.46 -13.95
CA GLY A 29 -2.23 -42.68 -13.20
C GLY A 29 -1.94 -42.63 -11.71
N GLY A 30 -2.96 -42.41 -10.85
CA GLY A 30 -2.90 -43.06 -9.53
C GLY A 30 -2.03 -42.39 -8.44
N LYS A 31 -1.55 -41.18 -8.60
CA LYS A 31 -0.85 -40.46 -7.51
C LYS A 31 -1.86 -39.82 -6.56
N THR A 32 -1.96 -40.34 -5.36
CA THR A 32 -2.84 -39.85 -4.28
C THR A 32 -2.35 -38.57 -3.59
N GLU A 33 -1.18 -38.07 -3.94
CA GLU A 33 -0.54 -36.93 -3.26
C GLU A 33 0.37 -36.14 -4.19
N SER A 34 0.40 -34.79 -4.02
CA SER A 34 1.27 -33.95 -4.83
C SER A 34 2.75 -34.09 -4.41
N ASN A 35 3.67 -33.99 -5.37
CA ASN A 35 5.11 -34.04 -5.12
C ASN A 35 5.54 -32.98 -4.10
N SER A 36 4.85 -31.84 -4.05
CA SER A 36 5.18 -30.76 -3.10
C SER A 36 4.86 -31.12 -1.65
N ILE A 37 3.78 -31.87 -1.39
CA ILE A 37 3.44 -32.36 -0.04
C ILE A 37 4.42 -33.45 0.38
N GLN A 38 4.78 -34.36 -0.54
CA GLN A 38 5.77 -35.39 -0.29
C GLN A 38 7.13 -34.79 0.11
N ASN A 39 7.61 -33.80 -0.65
CA ASN A 39 8.86 -33.09 -0.32
C ASN A 39 8.82 -32.36 1.03
N GLN A 40 7.65 -31.79 1.40
CA GLN A 40 7.47 -31.18 2.73
C GLN A 40 7.58 -32.24 3.83
N ARG A 41 6.91 -33.39 3.64
CA ARG A 41 6.92 -34.50 4.59
C ARG A 41 8.33 -35.03 4.82
N GLU A 42 9.06 -35.36 3.75
CA GLU A 42 10.42 -35.86 3.81
C GLU A 42 11.36 -34.92 4.57
N LEU A 43 11.27 -33.60 4.30
CA LEU A 43 12.07 -32.60 5.00
C LEU A 43 11.76 -32.57 6.50
N LEU A 44 10.48 -32.62 6.89
CA LEU A 44 10.07 -32.55 8.28
C LEU A 44 10.39 -33.84 9.06
N HIS A 45 10.28 -35.01 8.43
CA HIS A 45 10.74 -36.27 9.01
C HIS A 45 12.26 -36.29 9.19
N ALA A 46 13.02 -35.78 8.20
CA ALA A 46 14.48 -35.65 8.34
C ALA A 46 14.89 -34.66 9.45
N TYR A 47 14.07 -33.64 9.70
CA TYR A 47 14.27 -32.75 10.83
C TYR A 47 14.02 -33.48 12.16
N LEU A 48 12.89 -34.20 12.30
CA LEU A 48 12.58 -34.99 13.50
C LEU A 48 13.64 -36.03 13.83
N ALA A 49 14.16 -36.72 12.81
CA ALA A 49 15.22 -37.73 13.02
C ALA A 49 16.53 -37.18 13.65
N LYS A 50 16.76 -35.86 13.58
CA LYS A 50 17.90 -35.18 14.20
C LYS A 50 17.59 -34.65 15.60
N HIS A 51 16.35 -34.77 16.08
CA HIS A 51 15.89 -34.22 17.34
C HIS A 51 15.22 -35.31 18.19
N PRO A 52 16.01 -36.09 18.96
CA PRO A 52 15.49 -37.23 19.72
C PRO A 52 14.53 -36.85 20.84
N GLU A 53 14.50 -35.58 21.23
CA GLU A 53 13.52 -35.01 22.18
C GLU A 53 12.13 -34.82 21.58
N MET A 54 11.96 -35.08 20.26
CA MET A 54 10.73 -34.89 19.52
C MET A 54 10.15 -36.20 19.06
N GLU A 55 8.94 -36.52 19.50
CA GLU A 55 8.19 -37.72 19.10
C GLU A 55 7.02 -37.33 18.19
N LEU A 56 6.90 -37.95 17.03
CA LEU A 56 5.82 -37.70 16.08
C LEU A 56 4.50 -38.21 16.68
N TYR A 57 3.57 -37.29 16.95
CA TYR A 57 2.20 -37.62 17.31
C TYR A 57 1.32 -37.89 16.10
N GLY A 58 1.40 -37.05 15.07
CA GLY A 58 0.60 -37.22 13.86
C GLY A 58 0.91 -36.20 12.76
N GLU A 59 0.37 -36.52 11.57
CA GLU A 59 0.41 -35.64 10.41
C GLU A 59 -0.96 -35.07 10.10
N TYR A 60 -0.98 -33.77 9.75
CA TYR A 60 -2.18 -33.03 9.40
C TYR A 60 -1.96 -32.38 8.04
N LYS A 61 -2.89 -32.62 7.10
CA LYS A 61 -2.69 -32.23 5.71
C LYS A 61 -3.91 -31.53 5.13
N ASP A 62 -3.76 -30.27 4.72
CA ASP A 62 -4.76 -29.54 3.98
C ASP A 62 -4.30 -29.30 2.53
N ASP A 63 -4.73 -30.18 1.63
CA ASP A 63 -4.43 -30.13 0.20
C ASP A 63 -5.49 -29.32 -0.55
N GLY A 64 -5.04 -28.46 -1.50
CA GLY A 64 -5.94 -27.65 -2.34
C GLY A 64 -6.70 -26.55 -1.62
N ARG A 65 -6.31 -26.17 -0.39
CA ARG A 65 -6.91 -25.08 0.40
C ARG A 65 -6.09 -23.80 0.34
N THR A 66 -6.79 -22.66 0.29
CA THR A 66 -6.13 -21.35 0.31
C THR A 66 -5.47 -21.09 1.67
N GLY A 67 -4.35 -20.38 1.65
CA GLY A 67 -3.63 -20.00 2.89
C GLY A 67 -4.23 -18.77 3.59
N THR A 68 -5.36 -18.24 3.12
CA THR A 68 -5.92 -16.94 3.55
C THR A 68 -6.80 -17.02 4.80
N ASN A 69 -7.20 -18.20 5.22
CA ASN A 69 -7.93 -18.42 6.47
C ASN A 69 -7.47 -19.72 7.14
N PHE A 70 -7.87 -19.93 8.40
CA PHE A 70 -7.59 -21.13 9.18
C PHE A 70 -8.81 -22.06 9.30
N ASP A 71 -9.85 -21.84 8.49
CA ASP A 71 -11.00 -22.74 8.38
C ASP A 71 -10.66 -23.91 7.44
N ARG A 72 -9.79 -24.80 7.94
CA ARG A 72 -9.25 -25.97 7.23
C ARG A 72 -9.46 -27.20 8.09
N PRO A 73 -10.01 -28.29 7.55
CA PRO A 73 -10.38 -29.46 8.34
C PRO A 73 -9.26 -30.04 9.19
N ASP A 74 -8.10 -30.28 8.58
CA ASP A 74 -6.99 -30.90 9.29
C ASP A 74 -6.28 -29.92 10.24
N PHE A 75 -6.26 -28.63 9.91
CA PHE A 75 -5.81 -27.61 10.87
C PHE A 75 -6.71 -27.58 12.11
N GLN A 76 -8.03 -27.62 11.95
CA GLN A 76 -8.96 -27.64 13.07
C GLN A 76 -8.82 -28.91 13.92
N ARG A 77 -8.67 -30.08 13.25
CA ARG A 77 -8.38 -31.35 13.93
C ARG A 77 -7.09 -31.28 14.75
N MET A 78 -6.02 -30.73 14.16
CA MET A 78 -4.75 -30.48 14.87
C MET A 78 -4.96 -29.60 16.10
N MET A 79 -5.72 -28.52 15.97
CA MET A 79 -6.00 -27.60 17.06
C MET A 79 -6.89 -28.21 18.16
N GLU A 80 -7.77 -29.16 17.83
CA GLU A 80 -8.50 -29.94 18.84
C GLU A 80 -7.55 -30.83 19.65
N ASP A 81 -6.62 -31.51 19.00
CA ASP A 81 -5.64 -32.35 19.66
C ASP A 81 -4.64 -31.54 20.51
N VAL A 82 -4.30 -30.32 20.07
CA VAL A 82 -3.56 -29.34 20.86
C VAL A 82 -4.36 -28.96 22.14
N ARG A 83 -5.65 -28.63 22.00
CA ARG A 83 -6.50 -28.24 23.16
C ARG A 83 -6.70 -29.39 24.14
N LYS A 84 -6.70 -30.63 23.70
CA LYS A 84 -6.73 -31.84 24.54
C LYS A 84 -5.37 -32.09 25.23
N GLY A 85 -4.34 -31.31 24.89
CA GLY A 85 -2.99 -31.50 25.41
C GLY A 85 -2.26 -32.73 24.81
N ALA A 86 -2.78 -33.33 23.75
CA ALA A 86 -2.15 -34.45 23.07
C ALA A 86 -0.88 -34.00 22.29
N ILE A 87 -0.88 -32.77 21.80
CA ILE A 87 0.21 -32.14 21.04
C ILE A 87 0.73 -30.93 21.83
N ASN A 88 2.06 -30.82 21.96
CA ASN A 88 2.72 -29.68 22.57
C ASN A 88 3.80 -29.05 21.67
N CYS A 89 3.96 -29.54 20.43
CA CYS A 89 4.83 -28.96 19.42
C CYS A 89 4.21 -29.08 18.02
N ILE A 90 4.30 -28.02 17.24
CA ILE A 90 3.85 -28.00 15.84
C ILE A 90 5.06 -27.65 14.98
N ILE A 91 5.32 -28.43 13.93
CA ILE A 91 6.36 -28.13 12.94
C ILE A 91 5.79 -27.97 11.54
N VAL A 92 6.33 -26.97 10.82
CA VAL A 92 5.98 -26.68 9.43
C VAL A 92 7.27 -26.49 8.61
N LYS A 93 7.18 -26.68 7.29
CA LYS A 93 8.32 -26.42 6.42
C LYS A 93 8.73 -24.94 6.46
N ASP A 94 7.78 -24.05 6.26
CA ASP A 94 7.93 -22.60 6.28
C ASP A 94 6.63 -21.92 6.71
N LEU A 95 6.70 -20.64 7.10
CA LEU A 95 5.55 -19.88 7.58
C LEU A 95 4.44 -19.75 6.50
N SER A 96 4.80 -19.78 5.21
CA SER A 96 3.81 -19.72 4.14
C SER A 96 2.93 -20.97 4.08
N ARG A 97 3.44 -22.12 4.55
CA ARG A 97 2.68 -23.37 4.70
C ARG A 97 1.76 -23.33 5.90
N PHE A 98 2.17 -22.66 6.97
CA PHE A 98 1.28 -22.41 8.10
C PHE A 98 0.09 -21.52 7.72
N GLY A 99 0.35 -20.34 7.13
CA GLY A 99 -0.70 -19.45 6.63
C GLY A 99 -0.17 -18.30 5.80
N ARG A 100 -1.04 -17.75 4.93
CA ARG A 100 -0.76 -16.53 4.14
C ARG A 100 -1.39 -15.29 4.76
N ASP A 101 -2.34 -15.44 5.66
CA ASP A 101 -2.87 -14.34 6.47
C ASP A 101 -1.97 -14.11 7.67
N TYR A 102 -1.23 -13.01 7.61
CA TYR A 102 -0.23 -12.68 8.62
C TYR A 102 -0.83 -12.29 9.95
N ILE A 103 -2.04 -11.71 9.95
CA ILE A 103 -2.72 -11.30 11.18
C ILE A 103 -3.14 -12.54 11.97
N GLU A 104 -3.77 -13.50 11.28
CA GLU A 104 -4.18 -14.77 11.89
C GLU A 104 -2.94 -15.61 12.26
N CYS A 105 -1.92 -15.70 11.41
CA CYS A 105 -0.67 -16.38 11.76
C CYS A 105 -0.03 -15.80 13.02
N GLY A 106 0.09 -14.46 13.10
CA GLY A 106 0.64 -13.77 14.27
C GLY A 106 -0.19 -14.03 15.53
N LYS A 107 -1.52 -14.06 15.43
CA LYS A 107 -2.42 -14.39 16.54
C LYS A 107 -2.16 -15.81 17.08
N TYR A 108 -1.96 -16.79 16.19
CA TYR A 108 -1.63 -18.15 16.63
C TYR A 108 -0.26 -18.20 17.27
N ILE A 109 0.77 -17.66 16.64
CA ILE A 109 2.16 -17.76 17.08
C ILE A 109 2.44 -16.93 18.35
N GLU A 110 1.89 -15.70 18.43
CA GLU A 110 2.19 -14.77 19.53
C GLU A 110 1.23 -14.93 20.74
N LYS A 111 0.01 -15.46 20.54
CA LYS A 111 -0.99 -15.54 21.60
C LYS A 111 -1.46 -16.95 21.87
N ILE A 112 -2.01 -17.65 20.85
CA ILE A 112 -2.71 -18.92 21.09
C ILE A 112 -1.72 -20.02 21.46
N PHE A 113 -0.64 -20.22 20.72
CA PHE A 113 0.35 -21.26 21.02
C PHE A 113 1.05 -21.05 22.37
N PRO A 114 1.53 -19.85 22.74
CA PRO A 114 2.08 -19.61 24.07
C PRO A 114 1.08 -19.85 25.19
N GLN A 115 -0.21 -19.45 25.02
CA GLN A 115 -1.25 -19.70 26.01
C GLN A 115 -1.55 -21.19 26.21
N LEU A 116 -1.41 -21.99 25.15
CA LEU A 116 -1.61 -23.44 25.19
C LEU A 116 -0.32 -24.22 25.51
N GLY A 117 0.81 -23.54 25.73
CA GLY A 117 2.09 -24.16 26.00
C GLY A 117 2.67 -24.95 24.82
N VAL A 118 2.34 -24.52 23.58
CA VAL A 118 2.75 -25.18 22.33
C VAL A 118 4.01 -24.51 21.77
N ARG A 119 5.06 -25.31 21.56
CA ARG A 119 6.24 -24.92 20.78
C ARG A 119 5.87 -24.91 19.30
N PHE A 120 6.25 -23.86 18.57
CA PHE A 120 6.06 -23.77 17.12
C PHE A 120 7.41 -23.62 16.42
N ILE A 121 7.63 -24.44 15.38
CA ILE A 121 8.89 -24.46 14.63
C ILE A 121 8.61 -24.35 13.13
N SER A 122 9.25 -23.39 12.46
CA SER A 122 9.32 -23.26 11.01
C SER A 122 10.74 -23.59 10.54
N VAL A 123 10.92 -24.75 9.91
CA VAL A 123 12.25 -25.32 9.66
C VAL A 123 13.09 -24.48 8.71
N ASN A 124 12.54 -24.11 7.55
CA ASN A 124 13.27 -23.34 6.54
C ASN A 124 13.50 -21.88 6.95
N ASP A 125 12.61 -21.33 7.78
CA ASP A 125 12.72 -19.96 8.28
C ASP A 125 13.66 -19.87 9.51
N GLY A 126 14.13 -21.00 10.04
CA GLY A 126 14.96 -21.07 11.24
C GLY A 126 14.24 -20.55 12.49
N TYR A 127 12.91 -20.64 12.52
CA TYR A 127 12.09 -20.10 13.61
C TYR A 127 11.69 -21.16 14.60
N ASP A 128 11.89 -20.85 15.89
CA ASP A 128 11.55 -21.74 16.99
C ASP A 128 11.15 -20.91 18.22
N THR A 129 9.91 -21.08 18.68
CA THR A 129 9.40 -20.33 19.83
C THR A 129 10.08 -20.67 21.16
N ALA A 130 10.81 -21.80 21.26
CA ALA A 130 11.56 -22.17 22.45
C ALA A 130 12.97 -21.58 22.49
N ALA A 131 13.52 -21.11 21.37
CA ALA A 131 14.83 -20.48 21.34
C ALA A 131 14.76 -19.04 21.82
N SER A 132 15.43 -18.72 22.92
CA SER A 132 15.39 -17.41 23.61
C SER A 132 15.82 -16.21 22.75
N SER A 133 16.48 -16.43 21.61
CA SER A 133 16.93 -15.42 20.66
C SER A 133 16.01 -15.27 19.44
N SER A 134 15.04 -16.17 19.25
CA SER A 134 14.25 -16.24 18.03
C SER A 134 13.02 -15.33 18.05
N THR A 135 12.52 -14.98 19.24
CA THR A 135 11.32 -14.14 19.38
C THR A 135 11.56 -12.74 18.82
N ASP A 136 12.75 -12.18 18.99
CA ASP A 136 13.10 -10.85 18.45
C ASP A 136 13.55 -10.90 16.99
N SER A 137 14.10 -12.03 16.52
CA SER A 137 14.70 -12.09 15.18
C SER A 137 13.68 -12.27 14.05
N LEU A 138 12.47 -12.76 14.30
CA LEU A 138 11.43 -12.92 13.28
C LEU A 138 10.20 -12.04 13.48
N VAL A 139 9.89 -11.65 14.71
CA VAL A 139 8.80 -10.68 14.97
C VAL A 139 9.06 -9.38 14.22
N ILE A 140 10.31 -8.91 14.17
CA ILE A 140 10.69 -7.68 13.47
C ILE A 140 10.55 -7.82 11.94
N PRO A 141 11.14 -8.81 11.24
CA PRO A 141 10.91 -9.03 9.81
C PRO A 141 9.44 -9.29 9.47
N PHE A 142 8.71 -10.01 10.32
CA PHE A 142 7.30 -10.31 10.11
C PHE A 142 6.42 -9.08 10.27
N LYS A 143 6.63 -8.25 11.30
CA LYS A 143 5.98 -6.94 11.45
C LYS A 143 6.30 -6.01 10.28
N ASN A 144 7.53 -6.01 9.82
CA ASN A 144 7.95 -5.22 8.66
C ASN A 144 7.26 -5.68 7.38
N LEU A 145 7.13 -6.99 7.15
CA LEU A 145 6.44 -7.57 6.01
C LEU A 145 4.93 -7.24 6.02
N ILE A 146 4.29 -7.34 7.20
CA ILE A 146 2.89 -6.94 7.41
C ILE A 146 2.71 -5.46 7.12
N ASN A 147 3.54 -4.61 7.70
CA ASN A 147 3.47 -3.16 7.51
C ASN A 147 3.69 -2.77 6.05
N ASP A 148 4.59 -3.45 5.35
CA ASP A 148 4.86 -3.24 3.93
C ASP A 148 3.66 -3.66 3.07
N SER A 149 3.09 -4.83 3.33
CA SER A 149 1.89 -5.34 2.64
C SER A 149 0.68 -4.44 2.87
N TYR A 150 0.46 -4.01 4.11
CA TYR A 150 -0.61 -3.07 4.47
C TYR A 150 -0.43 -1.70 3.80
N SER A 151 0.80 -1.19 3.80
CA SER A 151 1.15 0.07 3.13
C SER A 151 0.93 -0.01 1.61
N ARG A 152 1.25 -1.14 0.99
CA ARG A 152 0.99 -1.40 -0.43
C ARG A 152 -0.50 -1.42 -0.73
N ASP A 153 -1.30 -2.12 0.08
CA ASP A 153 -2.75 -2.23 -0.10
C ASP A 153 -3.44 -0.86 0.03
N ILE A 154 -3.10 -0.09 1.07
CA ILE A 154 -3.56 1.29 1.23
C ILE A 154 -3.18 2.14 0.01
N SER A 155 -1.95 2.03 -0.47
CA SER A 155 -1.50 2.80 -1.63
C SER A 155 -2.28 2.46 -2.90
N ILE A 156 -2.65 1.20 -3.11
CA ILE A 156 -3.49 0.77 -4.23
C ILE A 156 -4.89 1.37 -4.07
N LYS A 157 -5.52 1.22 -2.91
CA LYS A 157 -6.87 1.73 -2.62
C LYS A 157 -6.95 3.25 -2.81
N VAL A 158 -5.98 3.99 -2.29
CA VAL A 158 -5.93 5.46 -2.44
C VAL A 158 -5.78 5.85 -3.91
N ARG A 159 -4.89 5.20 -4.67
CA ARG A 159 -4.71 5.50 -6.10
C ARG A 159 -5.96 5.21 -6.93
N THR A 160 -6.60 4.06 -6.67
CA THR A 160 -7.85 3.70 -7.35
C THR A 160 -8.96 4.71 -7.05
N ASN A 161 -9.13 5.09 -5.79
CA ASN A 161 -10.12 6.09 -5.40
C ASN A 161 -9.85 7.46 -6.06
N LEU A 162 -8.59 7.93 -6.04
CA LEU A 162 -8.23 9.18 -6.72
C LEU A 162 -8.43 9.12 -8.24
N GLU A 163 -8.23 7.96 -8.85
CA GLU A 163 -8.48 7.80 -10.29
C GLU A 163 -9.99 7.84 -10.62
N VAL A 164 -10.81 7.21 -9.80
CA VAL A 164 -12.28 7.30 -9.93
C VAL A 164 -12.75 8.76 -9.80
N LYS A 165 -12.28 9.47 -8.78
CA LYS A 165 -12.60 10.88 -8.56
C LYS A 165 -12.21 11.77 -9.74
N ARG A 166 -11.01 11.57 -10.32
CA ARG A 166 -10.57 12.30 -11.52
C ARG A 166 -11.53 12.08 -12.69
N ARG A 167 -11.93 10.82 -12.94
CA ARG A 167 -12.85 10.47 -14.04
C ARG A 167 -14.27 11.02 -13.83
N GLN A 168 -14.67 11.22 -12.57
CA GLN A 168 -15.93 11.88 -12.20
C GLN A 168 -15.86 13.42 -12.31
N GLY A 169 -14.69 13.98 -12.65
CA GLY A 169 -14.51 15.42 -12.75
C GLY A 169 -14.31 16.13 -11.42
N GLU A 170 -14.06 15.38 -10.33
CA GLU A 170 -13.75 15.97 -9.04
C GLU A 170 -12.35 16.58 -9.02
N PHE A 171 -12.23 17.81 -8.52
CA PHE A 171 -10.96 18.49 -8.34
C PHE A 171 -10.23 17.97 -7.10
N ILE A 172 -9.21 17.15 -7.27
CA ILE A 172 -8.52 16.46 -6.16
C ILE A 172 -7.25 17.16 -5.66
N SER A 173 -6.88 18.31 -6.22
CA SER A 173 -5.69 19.04 -5.79
C SER A 173 -5.93 19.78 -4.47
N ASN A 174 -4.87 19.93 -3.65
CA ASN A 174 -4.98 20.61 -2.36
C ASN A 174 -5.30 22.11 -2.50
N PHE A 175 -4.81 22.74 -3.56
CA PHE A 175 -4.96 24.18 -3.81
C PHE A 175 -5.61 24.42 -5.15
N ALA A 176 -6.60 25.31 -5.17
CA ALA A 176 -7.24 25.75 -6.40
C ALA A 176 -6.23 26.46 -7.33
N VAL A 177 -6.52 26.45 -8.63
CA VAL A 177 -5.77 27.22 -9.63
C VAL A 177 -6.11 28.71 -9.44
N TYR A 178 -5.20 29.62 -9.79
CA TYR A 178 -5.45 31.08 -9.73
C TYR A 178 -6.61 31.42 -10.67
N GLY A 179 -7.54 32.24 -10.22
CA GLY A 179 -8.81 32.50 -10.91
C GLY A 179 -9.99 31.69 -10.34
N TYR A 180 -9.70 30.66 -9.56
CA TYR A 180 -10.71 29.82 -8.92
C TYR A 180 -10.43 29.66 -7.43
N CYS A 181 -11.48 29.37 -6.66
CA CYS A 181 -11.41 28.87 -5.31
C CYS A 181 -12.16 27.54 -5.19
N LYS A 182 -11.98 26.83 -4.10
CA LYS A 182 -12.74 25.62 -3.80
C LYS A 182 -14.10 26.02 -3.24
N ASP A 183 -15.16 25.34 -3.68
CA ASP A 183 -16.48 25.50 -3.13
C ASP A 183 -16.46 25.13 -1.62
N PRO A 184 -16.94 26.02 -0.72
CA PRO A 184 -17.06 25.71 0.70
C PRO A 184 -17.98 24.51 0.99
N ALA A 185 -18.99 24.27 0.15
CA ALA A 185 -19.93 23.15 0.27
C ALA A 185 -19.34 21.84 -0.29
N ASP A 186 -18.54 21.93 -1.37
CA ASP A 186 -17.86 20.77 -1.97
C ASP A 186 -16.41 21.10 -2.31
N LYS A 187 -15.49 20.66 -1.46
CA LYS A 187 -14.04 20.88 -1.63
C LYS A 187 -13.44 20.27 -2.90
N ASN A 188 -14.20 19.42 -3.61
CA ASN A 188 -13.79 18.81 -4.86
C ASN A 188 -14.36 19.54 -6.08
N HIS A 189 -15.06 20.63 -5.87
CA HIS A 189 -15.58 21.51 -6.92
C HIS A 189 -14.85 22.85 -6.95
N LEU A 190 -14.65 23.42 -8.16
CA LEU A 190 -14.07 24.73 -8.37
C LEU A 190 -15.17 25.74 -8.67
N ILE A 191 -15.14 26.89 -7.99
CA ILE A 191 -15.97 28.05 -8.28
C ILE A 191 -15.08 29.24 -8.64
N VAL A 192 -15.59 30.16 -9.44
CA VAL A 192 -14.86 31.34 -9.89
C VAL A 192 -14.55 32.24 -8.71
N ASP A 193 -13.32 32.74 -8.62
CA ASP A 193 -12.88 33.81 -7.76
C ASP A 193 -12.87 35.09 -8.59
N GLU A 194 -13.91 35.93 -8.45
CA GLU A 194 -14.17 37.06 -9.32
C GLU A 194 -12.95 37.98 -9.53
N TYR A 195 -12.28 38.35 -8.44
CA TYR A 195 -11.09 39.21 -8.53
C TYR A 195 -9.93 38.54 -9.30
N ALA A 196 -9.63 37.29 -8.98
CA ALA A 196 -8.55 36.58 -9.63
C ALA A 196 -8.92 36.19 -11.06
N ALA A 197 -10.19 35.96 -11.35
CA ALA A 197 -10.71 35.72 -12.69
C ALA A 197 -10.55 36.93 -13.62
N ASP A 198 -10.90 38.11 -13.14
CA ASP A 198 -10.69 39.38 -13.89
C ASP A 198 -9.21 39.57 -14.28
N VAL A 199 -8.30 39.22 -13.39
CA VAL A 199 -6.86 39.26 -13.69
C VAL A 199 -6.49 38.25 -14.76
N VAL A 200 -7.04 37.04 -14.71
CA VAL A 200 -6.84 35.99 -15.75
C VAL A 200 -7.37 36.46 -17.09
N GLN A 201 -8.58 37.00 -17.16
CA GLN A 201 -9.17 37.55 -18.39
C GLN A 201 -8.28 38.65 -18.99
N ASN A 202 -7.77 39.55 -18.16
CA ASN A 202 -6.87 40.61 -18.61
C ASN A 202 -5.55 40.03 -19.15
N ILE A 203 -5.00 38.97 -18.56
CA ILE A 203 -3.81 38.28 -19.08
C ILE A 203 -4.08 37.73 -20.49
N PHE A 204 -5.21 37.07 -20.71
CA PHE A 204 -5.60 36.59 -22.04
C PHE A 204 -5.84 37.72 -23.02
N LYS A 205 -6.58 38.79 -22.65
CA LYS A 205 -6.79 39.97 -23.45
C LYS A 205 -5.48 40.62 -23.91
N TRP A 206 -4.56 40.88 -22.99
CA TRP A 206 -3.28 41.47 -23.33
C TRP A 206 -2.40 40.55 -24.21
N LYS A 207 -2.58 39.25 -24.07
CA LYS A 207 -1.92 38.30 -24.96
C LYS A 207 -2.46 38.35 -26.37
N ILE A 208 -3.79 38.51 -26.55
CA ILE A 208 -4.45 38.68 -27.85
C ILE A 208 -4.03 40.05 -28.48
N GLU A 209 -3.85 41.07 -27.66
CA GLU A 209 -3.33 42.39 -28.08
C GLU A 209 -1.84 42.33 -28.50
N GLY A 210 -1.19 41.16 -28.41
CA GLY A 210 0.19 40.94 -28.88
C GLY A 210 1.27 41.08 -27.83
N LEU A 211 0.94 41.35 -26.55
CA LEU A 211 1.97 41.46 -25.50
C LEU A 211 2.67 40.13 -25.25
N SER A 212 3.98 40.21 -25.00
CA SER A 212 4.75 39.03 -24.57
C SER A 212 4.40 38.65 -23.12
N PRO A 213 4.55 37.37 -22.74
CA PRO A 213 4.36 36.96 -21.34
C PRO A 213 5.22 37.73 -20.33
N ASN A 214 6.39 38.21 -20.76
CA ASN A 214 7.25 39.02 -19.92
C ASN A 214 6.68 40.45 -19.75
N SER A 215 6.21 41.07 -20.84
CA SER A 215 5.57 42.38 -20.79
C SER A 215 4.30 42.38 -19.93
N ILE A 216 3.51 41.29 -19.99
CA ILE A 216 2.32 41.09 -19.15
C ILE A 216 2.74 40.99 -17.68
N ALA A 217 3.77 40.21 -17.35
CA ALA A 217 4.26 40.09 -15.97
C ALA A 217 4.74 41.44 -15.40
N VAL A 218 5.51 42.21 -16.18
CA VAL A 218 5.95 43.57 -15.80
C VAL A 218 4.74 44.51 -15.58
N ARG A 219 3.72 44.42 -16.44
CA ARG A 219 2.50 45.24 -16.30
C ARG A 219 1.74 44.91 -15.03
N LEU A 220 1.56 43.59 -14.72
CA LEU A 220 0.91 43.13 -13.50
C LEU A 220 1.64 43.62 -12.23
N ASN A 221 2.98 43.54 -12.23
CA ASN A 221 3.79 44.03 -11.11
C ASN A 221 3.70 45.56 -10.93
N LYS A 222 3.69 46.33 -12.04
CA LYS A 222 3.50 47.78 -11.99
C LYS A 222 2.13 48.18 -11.47
N LEU A 223 1.10 47.39 -11.73
CA LEU A 223 -0.26 47.57 -11.22
C LEU A 223 -0.41 47.16 -9.75
N GLY A 224 0.63 46.61 -9.13
CA GLY A 224 0.58 46.11 -7.75
C GLY A 224 -0.27 44.87 -7.56
N ILE A 225 -0.61 44.14 -8.62
CA ILE A 225 -1.42 42.94 -8.55
C ILE A 225 -0.59 41.80 -7.95
N LEU A 226 -1.11 41.17 -6.88
CA LEU A 226 -0.42 40.11 -6.19
C LEU A 226 -0.24 38.88 -7.11
N SER A 227 0.96 38.30 -7.10
CA SER A 227 1.23 37.06 -7.82
C SER A 227 0.39 35.91 -7.22
N PRO A 228 0.14 34.81 -7.99
CA PRO A 228 -0.70 33.72 -7.52
C PRO A 228 -0.32 33.14 -6.16
N MET A 229 0.96 33.20 -5.81
CA MET A 229 1.46 32.75 -4.54
C MET A 229 1.16 33.72 -3.40
N GLU A 230 1.40 35.02 -3.61
CA GLU A 230 1.12 36.05 -2.60
C GLU A 230 -0.39 36.24 -2.42
N TYR A 231 -1.16 36.12 -3.48
CA TYR A 231 -2.61 36.12 -3.41
C TYR A 231 -3.15 34.99 -2.53
N LYS A 232 -2.65 33.76 -2.71
CA LYS A 232 -3.02 32.64 -1.82
C LYS A 232 -2.64 32.88 -0.37
N ARG A 233 -1.50 33.50 -0.13
CA ARG A 233 -1.04 33.83 1.24
C ARG A 233 -1.89 34.87 1.90
N SER A 234 -2.30 35.94 1.18
CA SER A 234 -3.17 37.00 1.70
C SER A 234 -4.56 36.46 2.11
N HIS A 235 -5.00 35.34 1.50
CA HIS A 235 -6.24 34.64 1.85
C HIS A 235 -6.01 33.49 2.87
N GLY A 236 -4.94 33.54 3.68
CA GLY A 236 -4.70 32.62 4.79
C GLY A 236 -4.25 31.20 4.38
N SER A 237 -3.92 30.98 3.11
CA SER A 237 -3.45 29.68 2.65
C SER A 237 -2.07 29.34 3.25
N ARG A 238 -1.93 28.13 3.83
CA ARG A 238 -0.65 27.58 4.30
C ARG A 238 0.27 27.12 3.15
N TYR A 239 0.04 27.61 1.94
CA TYR A 239 0.86 27.27 0.79
C TYR A 239 2.32 27.70 1.00
N SER A 240 3.23 26.76 0.98
CA SER A 240 4.67 27.02 1.04
C SER A 240 5.38 26.33 -0.14
N THR A 241 6.46 26.95 -0.59
CA THR A 241 7.33 26.35 -1.61
C THR A 241 8.71 26.07 -1.00
N LYS A 242 9.47 25.17 -1.64
CA LYS A 242 10.85 24.90 -1.24
C LYS A 242 11.81 26.07 -1.55
N PHE A 243 11.36 27.06 -2.29
CA PHE A 243 12.16 28.26 -2.55
C PHE A 243 12.20 29.11 -1.29
N LYS A 244 13.40 29.32 -0.75
CA LYS A 244 13.62 30.29 0.31
C LYS A 244 13.29 31.68 -0.23
N LYS A 245 12.35 32.40 0.38
CA LYS A 245 11.95 33.73 -0.01
C LYS A 245 12.15 34.68 1.13
N ASN A 246 13.03 35.62 0.90
CA ASN A 246 13.20 36.77 1.78
C ASN A 246 12.41 37.98 1.28
N THR A 247 11.69 37.86 0.15
CA THR A 247 10.98 38.95 -0.52
C THR A 247 9.59 38.50 -0.98
N ILE A 248 8.70 39.47 -1.21
CA ILE A 248 7.37 39.24 -1.84
C ILE A 248 7.57 38.66 -3.25
N ALA A 249 6.79 37.64 -3.57
CA ALA A 249 6.87 36.99 -4.88
C ALA A 249 6.16 37.80 -5.95
N GLU A 250 6.91 38.30 -6.92
CA GLU A 250 6.38 39.01 -8.06
C GLU A 250 5.88 38.04 -9.19
N TRP A 251 5.11 38.61 -10.11
CA TRP A 251 4.75 37.93 -11.34
C TRP A 251 5.99 37.68 -12.21
N SER A 252 6.06 36.49 -12.76
CA SER A 252 7.11 36.11 -13.71
C SER A 252 6.48 35.68 -15.05
N HIS A 253 7.27 35.77 -16.13
CA HIS A 253 6.84 35.26 -17.44
C HIS A 253 6.44 33.78 -17.40
N VAL A 254 7.04 32.99 -16.51
CA VAL A 254 6.69 31.57 -16.33
C VAL A 254 5.30 31.42 -15.71
N ALA A 255 4.92 32.24 -14.74
CA ALA A 255 3.59 32.24 -14.14
C ALA A 255 2.51 32.61 -15.17
N VAL A 256 2.75 33.66 -15.95
CA VAL A 256 1.86 34.07 -17.04
C VAL A 256 1.72 32.98 -18.11
N ARG A 257 2.84 32.37 -18.56
CA ARG A 257 2.79 31.28 -19.54
C ARG A 257 1.99 30.07 -19.03
N ARG A 258 2.12 29.71 -17.74
CA ARG A 258 1.35 28.61 -17.13
C ARG A 258 -0.15 28.90 -17.14
N ILE A 259 -0.57 30.13 -16.95
CA ILE A 259 -1.96 30.54 -17.04
C ILE A 259 -2.45 30.38 -18.50
N LEU A 260 -1.74 30.97 -19.45
CA LEU A 260 -2.10 30.93 -20.87
C LEU A 260 -2.17 29.53 -21.50
N GLN A 261 -1.49 28.55 -20.91
CA GLN A 261 -1.44 27.16 -21.37
C GLN A 261 -2.34 26.19 -20.58
N ASN A 262 -3.11 26.69 -19.63
CA ASN A 262 -3.88 25.81 -18.76
C ASN A 262 -5.33 25.69 -19.24
N GLU A 263 -5.70 24.51 -19.70
CA GLU A 263 -7.04 24.17 -20.18
C GLU A 263 -8.15 24.40 -19.13
N VAL A 264 -7.81 24.50 -17.84
CA VAL A 264 -8.80 24.75 -16.77
C VAL A 264 -9.63 26.01 -17.01
N TYR A 265 -9.07 27.05 -17.66
CA TYR A 265 -9.78 28.29 -17.94
C TYR A 265 -10.83 28.18 -19.05
N THR A 266 -10.87 27.08 -19.76
CA THR A 266 -11.91 26.75 -20.75
C THR A 266 -13.00 25.84 -20.18
N GLY A 267 -13.04 25.61 -18.87
CA GLY A 267 -14.00 24.71 -18.23
C GLY A 267 -13.60 23.22 -18.30
N VAL A 268 -12.41 22.92 -18.80
CA VAL A 268 -11.89 21.54 -18.90
C VAL A 268 -10.93 21.25 -17.77
N LEU A 269 -11.27 20.29 -16.94
CA LEU A 269 -10.40 19.85 -15.84
C LEU A 269 -9.44 18.77 -16.31
N VAL A 270 -8.13 19.09 -16.33
CA VAL A 270 -7.07 18.16 -16.74
C VAL A 270 -6.25 17.74 -15.53
N GLN A 271 -6.32 16.47 -15.19
CA GLN A 271 -5.68 15.89 -14.02
C GLN A 271 -4.86 14.61 -14.38
N GLY A 272 -4.13 14.06 -13.42
CA GLY A 272 -3.38 12.83 -13.64
C GLY A 272 -2.09 12.97 -14.44
N LYS A 273 -1.58 14.19 -14.64
CA LYS A 273 -0.35 14.50 -15.43
C LYS A 273 0.90 13.81 -14.89
N ARG A 274 0.88 13.33 -13.64
CA ARG A 274 2.00 12.63 -12.99
C ARG A 274 1.48 11.55 -12.04
N THR A 275 2.29 10.52 -11.84
CA THR A 275 2.01 9.42 -10.93
C THR A 275 3.23 9.07 -10.09
N THR A 276 3.03 8.36 -8.99
CA THR A 276 4.10 7.75 -8.20
C THR A 276 4.08 6.25 -8.46
N PRO A 277 5.02 5.68 -9.22
CA PRO A 277 4.97 4.27 -9.64
C PRO A 277 5.06 3.31 -8.45
N ASN A 278 5.82 3.68 -7.43
CA ASN A 278 6.04 2.85 -6.26
C ASN A 278 5.74 3.64 -4.99
N TYR A 279 4.96 3.04 -4.08
CA TYR A 279 4.61 3.64 -2.78
C TYR A 279 5.83 3.88 -1.86
N LYS A 280 6.92 3.13 -2.04
CA LYS A 280 8.19 3.30 -1.29
C LYS A 280 9.00 4.51 -1.75
N THR A 281 8.85 4.91 -3.00
CA THR A 281 9.60 6.02 -3.58
C THR A 281 8.70 7.24 -3.72
N LYS A 282 9.17 8.39 -3.22
CA LYS A 282 8.45 9.68 -3.38
C LYS A 282 8.74 10.35 -4.73
N LYS A 283 9.32 9.62 -5.69
CA LYS A 283 9.63 10.16 -7.02
C LYS A 283 8.39 10.13 -7.90
N PHE A 284 8.11 11.26 -8.53
CA PHE A 284 7.05 11.38 -9.52
C PHE A 284 7.58 11.04 -10.92
N VAL A 285 6.74 10.39 -11.71
CA VAL A 285 6.94 10.19 -13.14
C VAL A 285 5.82 10.92 -13.86
N TYR A 286 6.15 11.68 -14.91
CA TYR A 286 5.15 12.30 -15.75
C TYR A 286 4.53 11.24 -16.66
N ARG A 287 3.21 11.35 -16.82
CA ARG A 287 2.46 10.53 -17.78
C ARG A 287 2.44 11.22 -19.13
N ASN A 288 2.27 10.43 -20.18
CA ASN A 288 2.01 10.95 -21.52
C ASN A 288 0.66 11.69 -21.56
N GLU A 289 0.47 12.57 -22.52
CA GLU A 289 -0.76 13.39 -22.60
C GLU A 289 -2.02 12.58 -22.89
N ASP A 290 -1.91 11.47 -23.56
CA ASP A 290 -2.96 10.47 -23.80
C ASP A 290 -3.45 9.75 -22.52
N GLU A 291 -2.60 9.69 -21.50
CA GLU A 291 -2.95 9.12 -20.18
C GLU A 291 -3.58 10.15 -19.22
N TRP A 292 -3.65 11.42 -19.59
CA TRP A 292 -4.25 12.45 -18.75
C TRP A 292 -5.77 12.32 -18.73
N VAL A 293 -6.36 12.54 -17.57
CA VAL A 293 -7.81 12.55 -17.41
C VAL A 293 -8.31 13.95 -17.70
N ARG A 294 -9.09 14.10 -18.78
CA ARG A 294 -9.78 15.34 -19.18
C ARG A 294 -11.29 15.17 -18.97
N VAL A 295 -11.90 16.10 -18.25
CA VAL A 295 -13.35 16.12 -18.04
C VAL A 295 -13.85 17.54 -18.29
N GLU A 296 -14.80 17.67 -19.19
CA GLU A 296 -15.43 18.94 -19.57
C GLU A 296 -16.59 19.28 -18.66
N GLY A 297 -16.92 20.58 -18.55
CA GLY A 297 -18.11 21.05 -17.85
C GLY A 297 -18.10 20.83 -16.34
N THR A 298 -16.92 20.66 -15.75
CA THR A 298 -16.78 20.44 -14.29
C THR A 298 -16.84 21.73 -13.48
N HIS A 299 -16.65 22.88 -14.12
CA HIS A 299 -16.65 24.22 -13.51
C HIS A 299 -16.85 25.27 -14.60
N GLU A 300 -17.19 26.48 -14.19
CA GLU A 300 -17.38 27.60 -15.11
C GLU A 300 -16.05 28.04 -15.76
N ALA A 301 -16.07 28.36 -17.06
CA ALA A 301 -14.90 28.89 -17.76
C ALA A 301 -14.66 30.37 -17.39
N ILE A 302 -13.42 30.85 -17.45
CA ILE A 302 -13.03 32.25 -17.20
C ILE A 302 -12.66 32.94 -18.49
#